data_7768737018f1dd106915b9400722ef5c
#
_entry.id   7768737018f1dd106915b9400722ef5c
#
_cell.length_a   1.000
_cell.length_b   1.000
_cell.length_c   1.000
_cell.angle_alpha   90.00
_cell.angle_beta   90.00
_cell.angle_gamma   90.00
#
_symmetry.space_group_name_H-M   'P 1'
#
loop_
_entity.id
_entity.type
_entity.pdbx_description
1 polymer ?
#
loop_
_entity_poly.entity_id
_entity_poly.type
_entity_poly.pdbx_seq_one_letter_code
_entity_poly.pdbx_strand_id
1 'polypeptide(L)'
;MGATYTRQSSYTDGDVVQAADSNDEFNQLAATFAAASGHSHDGTGAEGGPITKLLGTSITIGNAASGTDITVTFDGESNDGVLKWMEDEDYFEFSDDILVASTEKLQFRDTAIYINSSADGQLDLVA
;
A
#
# COMPACT_ATOMS: atom_id res chain seq x y z
N MET A 1 12.61 -9.38 -6.69
CA MET A 1 12.32 -10.66 -6.00
C MET A 1 12.93 -10.54 -4.60
N GLY A 2 12.11 -10.52 -3.57
CA GLY A 2 12.58 -10.40 -2.19
C GLY A 2 13.28 -11.66 -1.67
N ALA A 3 13.97 -11.55 -0.54
CA ALA A 3 14.62 -12.69 0.08
C ALA A 3 13.57 -13.55 0.81
N THR A 4 13.41 -14.77 0.35
CA THR A 4 12.57 -15.77 1.00
C THR A 4 13.33 -16.43 2.14
N TYR A 5 12.71 -16.58 3.30
CA TYR A 5 13.28 -17.42 4.35
C TYR A 5 13.31 -18.89 3.88
N THR A 6 14.49 -19.45 3.81
CA THR A 6 14.70 -20.87 3.56
C THR A 6 15.42 -21.48 4.76
N ARG A 7 14.80 -22.43 5.41
CA ARG A 7 15.38 -23.13 6.55
C ARG A 7 16.73 -23.74 6.15
N GLN A 8 17.79 -23.42 6.89
CA GLN A 8 19.15 -23.85 6.58
C GLN A 8 19.50 -25.17 7.28
N SER A 9 18.92 -25.43 8.46
CA SER A 9 19.25 -26.59 9.28
C SER A 9 17.99 -27.31 9.75
N SER A 10 18.07 -28.63 9.88
CA SER A 10 17.01 -29.49 10.45
C SER A 10 17.62 -30.42 11.46
N TYR A 11 17.15 -30.36 12.69
CA TYR A 11 17.69 -31.13 13.82
C TYR A 11 16.71 -32.20 14.28
N THR A 12 17.28 -33.29 14.80
CA THR A 12 16.56 -34.39 15.50
C THR A 12 17.12 -34.54 16.90
N ASP A 13 16.40 -35.24 17.78
CA ASP A 13 16.86 -35.51 19.15
C ASP A 13 18.22 -36.21 19.15
N GLY A 14 19.19 -35.63 19.87
CA GLY A 14 20.54 -36.15 19.96
C GLY A 14 21.55 -35.49 19.00
N ASP A 15 21.12 -34.67 18.06
CA ASP A 15 22.02 -33.92 17.18
C ASP A 15 22.84 -32.89 17.97
N VAL A 16 24.09 -32.71 17.54
CA VAL A 16 24.94 -31.64 18.04
C VAL A 16 24.77 -30.41 17.17
N VAL A 17 24.19 -29.34 17.71
CA VAL A 17 24.05 -28.05 17.02
C VAL A 17 25.39 -27.34 16.98
N GLN A 18 25.91 -27.07 15.79
CA GLN A 18 27.13 -26.29 15.59
C GLN A 18 26.80 -24.77 15.61
N ALA A 19 27.77 -23.95 15.99
CA ALA A 19 27.60 -22.50 15.93
C ALA A 19 27.30 -21.99 14.50
N ALA A 20 27.85 -22.64 13.48
CA ALA A 20 27.56 -22.32 12.09
C ALA A 20 26.08 -22.51 11.76
N ASP A 21 25.49 -23.62 12.19
CA ASP A 21 24.09 -23.96 11.90
C ASP A 21 23.13 -22.87 12.41
N SER A 22 23.37 -22.42 13.67
CA SER A 22 22.58 -21.34 14.26
C SER A 22 22.82 -19.98 13.58
N ASN A 23 24.07 -19.67 13.24
CA ASN A 23 24.42 -18.44 12.56
C ASN A 23 23.79 -18.37 11.15
N ASP A 24 23.79 -19.49 10.42
CA ASP A 24 23.22 -19.54 9.07
C ASP A 24 21.68 -19.34 9.10
N GLU A 25 20.98 -19.91 10.09
CA GLU A 25 19.55 -19.66 10.28
C GLU A 25 19.27 -18.18 10.61
N PHE A 26 20.04 -17.59 11.52
CA PHE A 26 19.86 -16.17 11.88
C PHE A 26 20.24 -15.23 10.75
N ASN A 27 21.29 -15.54 9.97
CA ASN A 27 21.67 -14.75 8.81
C ASN A 27 20.58 -14.78 7.73
N GLN A 28 19.99 -15.96 7.49
CA GLN A 28 18.88 -16.09 6.55
C GLN A 28 17.63 -15.35 7.02
N LEU A 29 17.31 -15.44 8.31
CA LEU A 29 16.21 -14.68 8.90
C LEU A 29 16.43 -13.17 8.78
N ALA A 30 17.64 -12.69 9.12
CA ALA A 30 17.99 -11.27 8.98
C ALA A 30 17.92 -10.79 7.52
N ALA A 31 18.38 -11.60 6.56
CA ALA A 31 18.29 -11.29 5.13
C ALA A 31 16.83 -11.14 4.66
N THR A 32 15.90 -11.94 5.22
CA THR A 32 14.46 -11.87 4.91
C THR A 32 13.85 -10.51 5.29
N PHE A 33 14.38 -9.83 6.30
CA PHE A 33 13.94 -8.51 6.75
C PHE A 33 14.79 -7.34 6.24
N ALA A 34 15.73 -7.59 5.32
CA ALA A 34 16.57 -6.52 4.78
C ALA A 34 15.74 -5.52 3.96
N ALA A 35 15.99 -4.21 4.16
CA ALA A 35 15.18 -3.14 3.58
C ALA A 35 15.16 -3.11 2.04
N ALA A 36 16.26 -3.55 1.37
CA ALA A 36 16.37 -3.48 -0.09
C ALA A 36 16.12 -4.83 -0.78
N SER A 37 16.27 -5.95 -0.07
CA SER A 37 16.24 -7.30 -0.64
C SER A 37 15.46 -8.30 0.21
N GLY A 38 14.78 -7.84 1.26
CA GLY A 38 13.93 -8.66 2.12
C GLY A 38 12.62 -9.06 1.43
N HIS A 39 11.76 -9.79 2.16
CA HIS A 39 10.45 -10.18 1.65
C HIS A 39 9.56 -8.97 1.36
N SER A 40 8.69 -9.10 0.38
CA SER A 40 7.60 -8.17 0.09
C SER A 40 6.25 -8.81 0.43
N HIS A 41 5.21 -8.01 0.55
CA HIS A 41 3.84 -8.49 0.75
C HIS A 41 3.07 -8.48 -0.57
N ASP A 42 3.60 -9.15 -1.60
CA ASP A 42 3.05 -9.20 -2.95
C ASP A 42 2.02 -10.31 -3.17
N GLY A 43 1.74 -11.12 -2.13
CA GLY A 43 0.77 -12.21 -2.18
C GLY A 43 1.32 -13.53 -2.71
N THR A 44 2.61 -13.60 -3.09
CA THR A 44 3.23 -14.87 -3.46
C THR A 44 3.59 -15.70 -2.22
N GLY A 45 3.64 -17.03 -2.36
CA GLY A 45 3.77 -17.93 -1.21
C GLY A 45 5.07 -17.83 -0.41
N ALA A 46 6.06 -17.13 -0.93
CA ALA A 46 7.37 -16.96 -0.32
C ALA A 46 7.64 -15.54 0.21
N GLU A 47 6.80 -14.59 -0.16
CA GLU A 47 7.02 -13.15 0.10
C GLU A 47 6.06 -12.58 1.16
N GLY A 48 5.37 -13.45 1.87
CA GLY A 48 4.33 -13.06 2.82
C GLY A 48 2.96 -12.89 2.16
N GLY A 49 1.90 -13.13 2.92
CA GLY A 49 0.53 -12.95 2.43
C GLY A 49 0.18 -11.49 2.17
N PRO A 50 -0.87 -11.21 1.40
CA PRO A 50 -1.30 -9.85 1.14
C PRO A 50 -1.66 -9.12 2.44
N ILE A 51 -1.37 -7.83 2.51
CA ILE A 51 -1.81 -7.00 3.63
C ILE A 51 -3.29 -6.70 3.45
N THR A 52 -4.14 -7.38 4.22
CA THR A 52 -5.59 -7.23 4.15
C THR A 52 -6.13 -6.14 5.09
N LYS A 53 -5.32 -5.65 6.03
CA LYS A 53 -5.71 -4.63 6.99
C LYS A 53 -4.51 -3.85 7.51
N LEU A 54 -4.59 -2.53 7.40
CA LEU A 54 -3.66 -1.61 8.05
C LEU A 54 -4.36 -1.01 9.29
N LEU A 55 -3.78 -1.21 10.47
CA LEU A 55 -4.31 -0.74 11.75
C LEU A 55 -3.47 0.45 12.22
N GLY A 56 -4.13 1.58 12.40
CA GLY A 56 -3.50 2.80 12.88
C GLY A 56 -4.41 3.99 12.66
N THR A 57 -4.02 5.14 13.17
CA THR A 57 -4.72 6.42 12.99
C THR A 57 -4.21 7.21 11.80
N SER A 58 -3.10 6.78 11.19
CA SER A 58 -2.50 7.42 10.01
C SER A 58 -1.72 6.41 9.18
N ILE A 59 -1.62 6.70 7.89
CA ILE A 59 -0.73 6.03 6.93
C ILE A 59 0.06 7.13 6.23
N THR A 60 1.40 6.99 6.18
CA THR A 60 2.26 7.87 5.39
C THR A 60 2.68 7.12 4.13
N ILE A 61 2.42 7.72 2.97
CA ILE A 61 2.83 7.19 1.66
C ILE A 61 3.83 8.16 1.06
N GLY A 62 4.97 7.63 0.62
CA GLY A 62 6.07 8.42 0.07
C GLY A 62 7.27 8.51 1.02
N ASN A 63 8.38 9.04 0.49
CA ASN A 63 9.67 9.13 1.17
C ASN A 63 10.18 10.57 1.29
N ALA A 64 9.32 11.57 1.06
CA ALA A 64 9.67 13.00 1.05
C ALA A 64 10.77 13.37 0.04
N ALA A 65 10.88 12.66 -1.08
CA ALA A 65 11.81 13.00 -2.15
C ALA A 65 11.28 14.19 -2.96
N SER A 66 12.07 15.26 -3.06
CA SER A 66 11.70 16.47 -3.78
C SER A 66 11.48 16.19 -5.28
N GLY A 67 10.44 16.79 -5.87
CA GLY A 67 10.09 16.66 -7.27
C GLY A 67 9.69 15.25 -7.70
N THR A 68 9.24 14.42 -6.74
CA THR A 68 8.83 13.05 -7.03
C THR A 68 7.37 12.84 -6.68
N ASP A 69 6.54 12.64 -7.70
CA ASP A 69 5.12 12.35 -7.53
C ASP A 69 4.90 11.04 -6.77
N ILE A 70 3.86 11.03 -5.95
CA ILE A 70 3.46 9.84 -5.20
C ILE A 70 2.24 9.23 -5.86
N THR A 71 2.34 7.95 -6.25
CA THR A 71 1.27 7.24 -6.96
C THR A 71 0.70 6.13 -6.09
N VAL A 72 -0.63 6.08 -6.01
CA VAL A 72 -1.39 4.94 -5.46
C VAL A 72 -2.19 4.33 -6.60
N THR A 73 -1.85 3.09 -6.96
CA THR A 73 -2.53 2.34 -8.03
C THR A 73 -3.54 1.37 -7.41
N PHE A 74 -4.74 1.37 -7.92
CA PHE A 74 -5.79 0.37 -7.67
C PHE A 74 -5.74 -0.62 -8.84
N ASP A 75 -5.00 -1.71 -8.63
CA ASP A 75 -4.67 -2.72 -9.66
C ASP A 75 -5.90 -3.62 -9.92
N GLY A 76 -6.56 -3.41 -11.04
CA GLY A 76 -7.72 -4.16 -11.52
C GLY A 76 -7.33 -5.24 -12.54
N GLU A 77 -8.25 -6.14 -12.87
CA GLU A 77 -7.99 -7.19 -13.88
C GLU A 77 -7.74 -6.62 -15.29
N SER A 78 -8.46 -5.58 -15.68
CA SER A 78 -8.43 -5.04 -17.04
C SER A 78 -8.22 -3.53 -17.09
N ASN A 79 -8.54 -2.82 -16.03
CA ASN A 79 -8.41 -1.37 -15.94
C ASN A 79 -7.95 -1.01 -14.54
N ASP A 80 -6.91 -0.21 -14.45
CA ASP A 80 -6.34 0.29 -13.22
C ASP A 80 -6.83 1.72 -12.97
N GLY A 81 -7.10 2.04 -11.70
CA GLY A 81 -7.34 3.41 -11.27
C GLY A 81 -6.09 3.99 -10.58
N VAL A 82 -5.80 5.26 -10.79
CA VAL A 82 -4.64 5.91 -10.18
C VAL A 82 -5.05 7.20 -9.46
N LEU A 83 -4.63 7.31 -8.20
CA LEU A 83 -4.59 8.55 -7.45
C LEU A 83 -3.14 8.99 -7.30
N LYS A 84 -2.82 10.20 -7.78
CA LYS A 84 -1.47 10.72 -7.74
C LYS A 84 -1.42 12.03 -6.96
N TRP A 85 -0.43 12.17 -6.08
CA TRP A 85 -0.02 13.46 -5.55
C TRP A 85 1.05 14.04 -6.46
N MET A 86 0.75 15.15 -7.12
CA MET A 86 1.66 15.90 -7.98
C MET A 86 2.48 16.82 -7.08
N GLU A 87 3.75 16.45 -6.82
CA GLU A 87 4.56 17.11 -5.78
C GLU A 87 4.96 18.52 -6.17
N ASP A 88 5.35 18.75 -7.41
CA ASP A 88 5.77 20.07 -7.88
C ASP A 88 4.57 21.02 -8.15
N GLU A 89 3.41 20.47 -8.51
CA GLU A 89 2.20 21.23 -8.85
C GLU A 89 1.24 21.43 -7.67
N ASP A 90 1.46 20.71 -6.55
CA ASP A 90 0.71 20.82 -5.29
C ASP A 90 -0.80 20.52 -5.43
N TYR A 91 -1.15 19.42 -6.14
CA TYR A 91 -2.53 18.94 -6.23
C TYR A 91 -2.64 17.40 -6.37
N PHE A 92 -3.86 16.89 -6.17
CA PHE A 92 -4.20 15.49 -6.47
C PHE A 92 -4.72 15.35 -7.90
N GLU A 93 -4.18 14.38 -8.65
CA GLU A 93 -4.67 13.94 -9.95
C GLU A 93 -5.35 12.57 -9.83
N PHE A 94 -6.50 12.43 -10.49
CA PHE A 94 -7.22 11.16 -10.63
C PHE A 94 -7.17 10.75 -12.10
N SER A 95 -6.80 9.50 -12.39
CA SER A 95 -6.73 8.98 -13.77
C SER A 95 -8.12 8.76 -14.39
N ASP A 96 -9.14 8.60 -13.55
CA ASP A 96 -10.49 8.25 -13.94
C ASP A 96 -11.53 9.16 -13.28
N ASP A 97 -12.80 8.98 -13.68
CA ASP A 97 -13.93 9.73 -13.14
C ASP A 97 -14.10 9.52 -11.63
N ILE A 98 -14.53 10.57 -10.93
CA ILE A 98 -14.93 10.49 -9.53
C ILE A 98 -16.46 10.40 -9.45
N LEU A 99 -16.98 9.23 -9.07
CA LEU A 99 -18.40 9.06 -8.78
C LEU A 99 -18.68 9.37 -7.30
N VAL A 100 -19.37 10.47 -7.03
CA VAL A 100 -19.98 10.74 -5.73
C VAL A 100 -21.36 10.08 -5.72
N ALA A 101 -21.48 8.95 -5.03
CA ALA A 101 -22.66 8.09 -5.10
C ALA A 101 -23.85 8.63 -4.32
N SER A 102 -25.07 8.33 -4.82
CA SER A 102 -26.33 8.67 -4.14
C SER A 102 -26.47 10.19 -3.94
N THR A 103 -26.90 10.62 -2.76
CA THR A 103 -27.10 12.04 -2.37
C THR A 103 -25.89 12.61 -1.63
N GLU A 104 -24.75 11.92 -1.67
CA GLU A 104 -23.52 12.39 -1.05
C GLU A 104 -23.03 13.68 -1.72
N LYS A 105 -22.17 14.42 -1.03
CA LYS A 105 -21.81 15.78 -1.38
C LYS A 105 -20.31 15.94 -1.59
N LEU A 106 -19.91 16.66 -2.61
CA LEU A 106 -18.59 17.25 -2.69
C LEU A 106 -18.64 18.62 -1.99
N GLN A 107 -18.04 18.73 -0.81
CA GLN A 107 -18.09 19.93 0.04
C GLN A 107 -16.85 20.80 -0.15
N PHE A 108 -17.03 22.12 -0.11
CA PHE A 108 -15.96 23.10 -0.24
C PHE A 108 -15.93 24.01 0.98
N ARG A 109 -14.78 24.07 1.69
CA ARG A 109 -14.53 24.91 2.85
C ARG A 109 -15.32 24.52 4.09
N ASP A 110 -16.64 24.34 3.99
CA ASP A 110 -17.52 23.91 5.08
C ASP A 110 -18.68 23.06 4.55
N THR A 111 -19.52 22.56 5.43
CA THR A 111 -20.63 21.66 5.08
C THR A 111 -21.82 22.34 4.41
N ALA A 112 -21.86 23.66 4.38
CA ALA A 112 -22.95 24.44 3.78
C ALA A 112 -22.70 24.71 2.29
N ILE A 113 -21.46 24.61 1.81
CA ILE A 113 -21.08 24.85 0.41
C ILE A 113 -20.74 23.52 -0.26
N TYR A 114 -21.54 23.09 -1.22
CA TYR A 114 -21.38 21.77 -1.84
C TYR A 114 -22.00 21.66 -3.23
N ILE A 115 -21.58 20.61 -3.93
CA ILE A 115 -22.21 20.11 -5.16
C ILE A 115 -22.71 18.69 -4.87
N ASN A 116 -23.94 18.37 -5.25
CA ASN A 116 -24.49 17.02 -5.19
C ASN A 116 -25.61 16.81 -6.23
N SER A 117 -26.17 15.60 -6.23
CA SER A 117 -27.41 15.29 -6.94
C SER A 117 -28.44 14.88 -5.90
N SER A 118 -29.45 15.68 -5.66
CA SER A 118 -30.52 15.37 -4.69
C SER A 118 -31.61 14.48 -5.29
N ALA A 119 -31.69 14.41 -6.62
CA ALA A 119 -32.60 13.54 -7.37
C ALA A 119 -31.96 13.10 -8.69
N ASP A 120 -32.44 12.01 -9.28
CA ASP A 120 -31.96 11.51 -10.56
C ASP A 120 -32.09 12.58 -11.67
N GLY A 121 -30.99 12.78 -12.40
CA GLY A 121 -30.91 13.78 -13.47
C GLY A 121 -30.76 15.25 -13.01
N GLN A 122 -30.55 15.50 -11.72
CA GLN A 122 -30.39 16.83 -11.15
C GLN A 122 -28.97 17.07 -10.65
N LEU A 123 -28.44 18.25 -10.89
CA LEU A 123 -27.18 18.75 -10.30
C LEU A 123 -27.50 20.00 -9.50
N ASP A 124 -27.16 19.97 -8.21
CA ASP A 124 -27.36 21.08 -7.28
C ASP A 124 -26.01 21.70 -6.90
N LEU A 125 -25.92 23.03 -7.04
CA LEU A 125 -24.82 23.84 -6.51
C LEU A 125 -25.39 24.66 -5.37
N VAL A 126 -24.82 24.48 -4.18
CA VAL A 126 -25.25 25.16 -2.96
C VAL A 126 -24.09 25.98 -2.40
N ALA A 127 -24.34 27.26 -2.14
CA ALA A 127 -23.39 28.22 -1.59
C ALA A 127 -24.05 29.10 -0.49
#